data_f0946a52e5fbfb201b1e903ca7cae34e
#
_entry.id   f0946a52e5fbfb201b1e903ca7cae34e
#
_cell.length_a   1.000
_cell.length_b   1.000
_cell.length_c   1.000
_cell.angle_alpha   90.00
_cell.angle_beta   90.00
_cell.angle_gamma   90.00
#
_symmetry.space_group_name_H-M   'P 1'
#
loop_
_entity.id
_entity.type
_entity.pdbx_description
1 polymer ?
#
loop_
_entity_poly.entity_id
_entity_poly.type
_entity_poly.pdbx_seq_one_letter_code
_entity_poly.pdbx_strand_id
1 'polypeptide(L)'
;MQNDVVYLDHAATTPLDERVFEAMLPYLGRAPNGSPRGNPSSLHKPGVFAREGIEEARASVARLVGSDDPGEILFTAGGTESDNLAVLGAAAVVPDKKHIVISAVEHPAVREAAGHLGAKGYEVTSIGVDADGLVSPEELARVLRPDTALAAVMWANNEVGSVQPVEEIATICHEAGVPLHVDAVQTAGRLPLDVSRVPVSTLALSAHKLYGPQGVGALYARGGVDLEPILFGGGQEKGLRSGTENVAGIAGFGTAARLAYEELEERTRHEEALREALISGTAGIPGIHLNGHREKRLSNNLHVSVEGVEAESLVLFLDALGCAVGSGSACTSSTAGHKASAVLLAMGRTPEEAVSSVRITVGKDTTEQGVDRFLDSFATAVAQLRELSPLYTGKS
;
A
#
# COMPACT_ATOMS: atom_id res chain seq x y z
N MET A 1 -1.30 -10.53 -33.23
CA MET A 1 -0.13 -9.91 -32.56
C MET A 1 -0.65 -9.41 -31.24
N GLN A 2 -0.30 -10.07 -30.14
CA GLN A 2 -0.51 -9.51 -28.80
C GLN A 2 0.40 -8.29 -28.77
N ASN A 3 -0.18 -7.09 -28.74
CA ASN A 3 0.59 -5.90 -28.42
C ASN A 3 1.03 -6.09 -26.96
N ASP A 4 2.33 -6.23 -26.72
CA ASP A 4 2.89 -6.29 -25.39
C ASP A 4 2.53 -5.00 -24.67
N VAL A 5 1.63 -5.08 -23.68
CA VAL A 5 1.21 -3.94 -22.88
C VAL A 5 2.38 -3.54 -21.97
N VAL A 6 2.75 -2.28 -21.99
CA VAL A 6 3.66 -1.71 -20.98
C VAL A 6 2.85 -1.44 -19.72
N TYR A 7 2.98 -2.33 -18.72
CA TYR A 7 2.25 -2.23 -17.45
C TYR A 7 3.01 -1.36 -16.47
N LEU A 8 2.45 -0.21 -16.12
CA LEU A 8 3.03 0.81 -15.23
C LEU A 8 2.06 1.24 -14.11
N ASP A 9 1.26 0.29 -13.60
CA ASP A 9 0.33 0.51 -12.49
C ASP A 9 0.55 -0.47 -11.32
N HIS A 10 1.83 -0.73 -11.00
CA HIS A 10 2.22 -1.66 -9.93
C HIS A 10 1.81 -1.22 -8.52
N ALA A 11 1.50 0.07 -8.32
CA ALA A 11 0.94 0.53 -7.05
C ALA A 11 -0.55 0.14 -6.88
N ALA A 12 -1.29 -0.12 -7.96
CA ALA A 12 -2.65 -0.66 -7.88
C ALA A 12 -2.63 -2.16 -7.58
N THR A 13 -1.87 -2.94 -8.34
CA THR A 13 -1.62 -4.37 -8.11
C THR A 13 -0.38 -4.80 -8.89
N THR A 14 0.31 -5.85 -8.44
CA THR A 14 1.42 -6.45 -9.18
C THR A 14 0.97 -7.76 -9.83
N PRO A 15 1.54 -8.17 -10.97
CA PRO A 15 1.36 -9.51 -11.52
C PRO A 15 1.79 -10.57 -10.51
N LEU A 16 1.13 -11.72 -10.50
CA LEU A 16 1.53 -12.84 -9.65
C LEU A 16 2.87 -13.42 -10.16
N ASP A 17 3.86 -13.53 -9.28
CA ASP A 17 5.14 -14.19 -9.60
C ASP A 17 4.92 -15.69 -9.84
N GLU A 18 5.55 -16.25 -10.87
CA GLU A 18 5.40 -17.68 -11.22
C GLU A 18 5.85 -18.61 -10.07
N ARG A 19 6.93 -18.26 -9.37
CA ARG A 19 7.42 -19.00 -8.19
C ARG A 19 6.42 -18.96 -7.04
N VAL A 20 5.65 -17.88 -6.91
CA VAL A 20 4.56 -17.74 -5.94
C VAL A 20 3.38 -18.61 -6.36
N PHE A 21 3.00 -18.58 -7.64
CA PHE A 21 1.95 -19.44 -8.17
C PHE A 21 2.29 -20.92 -7.93
N GLU A 22 3.50 -21.35 -8.26
CA GLU A 22 3.96 -22.73 -8.02
C GLU A 22 3.89 -23.12 -6.53
N ALA A 23 4.26 -22.21 -5.62
CA ALA A 23 4.17 -22.46 -4.17
C ALA A 23 2.72 -22.59 -3.66
N MET A 24 1.75 -22.03 -4.37
CA MET A 24 0.33 -22.16 -4.04
C MET A 24 -0.26 -23.51 -4.47
N LEU A 25 0.24 -24.10 -5.56
CA LEU A 25 -0.31 -25.32 -6.18
C LEU A 25 -0.45 -26.50 -5.19
N PRO A 26 0.48 -26.77 -4.26
CA PRO A 26 0.34 -27.84 -3.27
C PRO A 26 -0.90 -27.69 -2.39
N TYR A 27 -1.46 -26.51 -2.23
CA TYR A 27 -2.62 -26.23 -1.39
C TYR A 27 -3.93 -26.11 -2.18
N LEU A 28 -3.88 -26.15 -3.51
CA LEU A 28 -5.03 -26.15 -4.40
C LEU A 28 -5.36 -27.57 -4.87
N GLY A 29 -6.64 -27.89 -5.02
CA GLY A 29 -7.09 -29.17 -5.55
C GLY A 29 -6.74 -30.37 -4.65
N ARG A 30 -6.40 -31.51 -5.27
CA ARG A 30 -5.98 -32.75 -4.60
C ARG A 30 -4.46 -32.89 -4.62
N ALA A 31 -3.92 -33.59 -3.61
CA ALA A 31 -2.52 -34.00 -3.63
C ALA A 31 -2.24 -34.97 -4.80
N PRO A 32 -1.00 -35.12 -5.28
CA PRO A 32 -0.65 -36.05 -6.36
C PRO A 32 -1.08 -37.49 -6.09
N ASN A 33 -1.15 -37.94 -4.83
CA ASN A 33 -1.66 -39.24 -4.41
C ASN A 33 -3.18 -39.30 -4.30
N GLY A 34 -3.93 -38.29 -4.75
CA GLY A 34 -5.37 -38.21 -4.69
C GLY A 34 -5.97 -37.81 -3.36
N SER A 35 -5.16 -37.59 -2.31
CA SER A 35 -5.66 -37.17 -0.99
C SER A 35 -6.31 -35.77 -1.04
N PRO A 36 -7.39 -35.53 -0.28
CA PRO A 36 -8.00 -34.22 -0.17
C PRO A 36 -7.08 -33.26 0.58
N ARG A 37 -7.22 -31.95 0.33
CA ARG A 37 -6.61 -30.91 1.17
C ARG A 37 -7.36 -30.84 2.50
N GLY A 38 -6.63 -30.52 3.57
CA GLY A 38 -7.18 -30.50 4.92
C GLY A 38 -7.47 -29.06 5.40
N ASN A 39 -8.41 -28.97 6.33
CA ASN A 39 -8.57 -27.77 7.14
C ASN A 39 -7.40 -27.67 8.13
N PRO A 40 -6.71 -26.51 8.27
CA PRO A 40 -5.55 -26.35 9.17
C PRO A 40 -5.85 -26.69 10.64
N SER A 41 -7.11 -26.55 11.07
CA SER A 41 -7.53 -26.89 12.43
C SER A 41 -7.67 -28.40 12.68
N SER A 42 -7.61 -29.24 11.62
CA SER A 42 -7.78 -30.70 11.75
C SER A 42 -6.48 -31.38 12.19
N LEU A 43 -6.64 -32.48 12.98
CA LEU A 43 -5.51 -33.24 13.54
C LEU A 43 -4.93 -34.30 12.58
N HIS A 44 -5.62 -34.61 11.49
CA HIS A 44 -5.16 -35.57 10.50
C HIS A 44 -4.09 -34.99 9.55
N LYS A 45 -3.29 -35.84 8.91
CA LYS A 45 -2.15 -35.44 8.07
C LYS A 45 -2.44 -34.31 7.06
N PRO A 46 -3.54 -34.30 6.28
CA PRO A 46 -3.84 -33.17 5.39
C PRO A 46 -4.02 -31.83 6.12
N GLY A 47 -4.61 -31.85 7.34
CA GLY A 47 -4.76 -30.62 8.15
C GLY A 47 -3.42 -30.13 8.70
N VAL A 48 -2.57 -31.07 9.19
CA VAL A 48 -1.20 -30.74 9.65
C VAL A 48 -0.40 -30.12 8.51
N PHE A 49 -0.41 -30.70 7.32
CA PHE A 49 0.26 -30.13 6.15
C PHE A 49 -0.20 -28.70 5.81
N ALA A 50 -1.52 -28.45 5.89
CA ALA A 50 -2.05 -27.11 5.65
C ALA A 50 -1.56 -26.12 6.73
N ARG A 51 -1.53 -26.52 8.01
CA ARG A 51 -1.05 -25.71 9.11
C ARG A 51 0.46 -25.41 9.01
N GLU A 52 1.27 -26.40 8.65
CA GLU A 52 2.71 -26.22 8.43
C GLU A 52 2.97 -25.16 7.36
N GLY A 53 2.23 -25.17 6.23
CA GLY A 53 2.37 -24.15 5.19
C GLY A 53 1.98 -22.73 5.67
N ILE A 54 1.00 -22.61 6.57
CA ILE A 54 0.65 -21.33 7.20
C ILE A 54 1.79 -20.84 8.09
N GLU A 55 2.37 -21.70 8.92
CA GLU A 55 3.43 -21.31 9.85
C GLU A 55 4.74 -20.96 9.13
N GLU A 56 5.08 -21.67 8.05
CA GLU A 56 6.21 -21.31 7.17
C GLU A 56 6.03 -19.93 6.52
N ALA A 57 4.80 -19.65 6.05
CA ALA A 57 4.45 -18.34 5.49
C ALA A 57 4.53 -17.24 6.56
N ARG A 58 4.06 -17.53 7.78
CA ARG A 58 4.10 -16.61 8.92
C ARG A 58 5.54 -16.21 9.27
N ALA A 59 6.45 -17.18 9.32
CA ALA A 59 7.87 -16.93 9.55
C ALA A 59 8.49 -16.07 8.43
N SER A 60 8.09 -16.30 7.16
CA SER A 60 8.59 -15.51 6.04
C SER A 60 8.11 -14.05 6.09
N VAL A 61 6.83 -13.82 6.47
CA VAL A 61 6.28 -12.47 6.63
C VAL A 61 6.90 -11.76 7.84
N ALA A 62 7.12 -12.46 8.96
CA ALA A 62 7.83 -11.92 10.12
C ALA A 62 9.23 -11.43 9.73
N ARG A 63 9.99 -12.26 9.01
CA ARG A 63 11.32 -11.89 8.51
C ARG A 63 11.30 -10.66 7.60
N LEU A 64 10.30 -10.52 6.74
CA LEU A 64 10.16 -9.36 5.83
C LEU A 64 10.03 -8.05 6.61
N VAL A 65 9.37 -8.06 7.77
CA VAL A 65 9.18 -6.86 8.60
C VAL A 65 10.23 -6.72 9.70
N GLY A 66 11.17 -7.66 9.82
CA GLY A 66 12.22 -7.62 10.85
C GLY A 66 11.70 -7.99 12.24
N SER A 67 10.66 -8.84 12.34
CA SER A 67 10.20 -9.42 13.62
C SER A 67 10.89 -10.77 13.88
N ASP A 68 11.38 -10.97 15.10
CA ASP A 68 11.95 -12.23 15.56
C ASP A 68 10.88 -13.24 16.03
N ASP A 69 9.64 -12.78 16.26
CA ASP A 69 8.51 -13.61 16.69
C ASP A 69 7.47 -13.74 15.56
N PRO A 70 7.41 -14.88 14.84
CA PRO A 70 6.35 -15.12 13.87
C PRO A 70 4.94 -15.01 14.47
N GLY A 71 4.80 -15.21 15.80
CA GLY A 71 3.53 -15.06 16.50
C GLY A 71 2.97 -13.63 16.46
N GLU A 72 3.74 -12.62 16.10
CA GLU A 72 3.27 -11.24 15.92
C GLU A 72 2.58 -11.00 14.58
N ILE A 73 2.56 -11.98 13.67
CA ILE A 73 1.90 -11.89 12.36
C ILE A 73 0.51 -12.51 12.44
N LEU A 74 -0.50 -11.79 11.97
CA LEU A 74 -1.89 -12.23 11.83
C LEU A 74 -2.29 -12.16 10.35
N PHE A 75 -2.77 -13.27 9.77
CA PHE A 75 -3.23 -13.25 8.40
C PHE A 75 -4.64 -12.70 8.27
N THR A 76 -4.85 -11.87 7.24
CA THR A 76 -6.10 -11.18 6.91
C THR A 76 -6.44 -11.39 5.44
N ALA A 77 -7.57 -10.85 4.97
CA ALA A 77 -7.93 -10.88 3.55
C ALA A 77 -7.23 -9.81 2.71
N GLY A 78 -6.45 -8.91 3.32
CA GLY A 78 -5.73 -7.84 2.61
C GLY A 78 -5.40 -6.65 3.52
N GLY A 79 -4.73 -5.64 2.97
CA GLY A 79 -4.36 -4.43 3.70
C GLY A 79 -5.56 -3.74 4.35
N THR A 80 -6.67 -3.62 3.63
CA THR A 80 -7.89 -2.98 4.16
C THR A 80 -8.42 -3.66 5.43
N GLU A 81 -8.43 -5.01 5.48
CA GLU A 81 -8.83 -5.72 6.70
C GLU A 81 -7.80 -5.50 7.83
N SER A 82 -6.52 -5.49 7.49
CA SER A 82 -5.45 -5.23 8.46
C SER A 82 -5.54 -3.83 9.07
N ASP A 83 -5.75 -2.80 8.25
CA ASP A 83 -5.93 -1.41 8.70
C ASP A 83 -7.17 -1.26 9.59
N ASN A 84 -8.29 -1.88 9.17
CA ASN A 84 -9.53 -1.84 9.96
C ASN A 84 -9.36 -2.55 11.30
N LEU A 85 -8.72 -3.74 11.33
CA LEU A 85 -8.45 -4.46 12.57
C LEU A 85 -7.56 -3.64 13.51
N ALA A 86 -6.53 -3.00 12.98
CA ALA A 86 -5.64 -2.16 13.78
C ALA A 86 -6.37 -0.94 14.34
N VAL A 87 -7.08 -0.19 13.51
CA VAL A 87 -7.72 1.08 13.93
C VAL A 87 -8.93 0.83 14.85
N LEU A 88 -9.83 -0.06 14.44
CA LEU A 88 -11.05 -0.33 15.19
C LEU A 88 -10.76 -1.20 16.44
N GLY A 89 -9.89 -2.19 16.28
CA GLY A 89 -9.52 -3.11 17.37
C GLY A 89 -8.75 -2.40 18.49
N ALA A 90 -7.80 -1.54 18.17
CA ALA A 90 -7.06 -0.77 19.16
C ALA A 90 -7.96 0.23 19.92
N ALA A 91 -8.87 0.91 19.21
CA ALA A 91 -9.80 1.84 19.83
C ALA A 91 -10.79 1.13 20.80
N ALA A 92 -11.19 -0.10 20.49
CA ALA A 92 -12.14 -0.87 21.28
C ALA A 92 -11.55 -1.36 22.62
N VAL A 93 -10.24 -1.64 22.68
CA VAL A 93 -9.54 -2.08 23.91
C VAL A 93 -9.48 -0.97 24.97
N VAL A 94 -9.48 0.28 24.56
CA VAL A 94 -9.35 1.45 25.45
C VAL A 94 -10.59 2.38 25.35
N PRO A 95 -11.79 1.90 25.74
CA PRO A 95 -13.05 2.60 25.46
C PRO A 95 -13.17 3.99 26.11
N ASP A 96 -12.34 4.27 27.13
CA ASP A 96 -12.28 5.57 27.82
C ASP A 96 -11.42 6.59 27.05
N LYS A 97 -10.55 6.14 26.13
CA LYS A 97 -9.79 7.02 25.26
C LYS A 97 -10.60 7.31 23.99
N LYS A 98 -10.88 8.56 23.72
CA LYS A 98 -11.82 8.98 22.67
C LYS A 98 -11.18 9.87 21.57
N HIS A 99 -9.88 9.87 21.49
CA HIS A 99 -9.15 10.62 20.49
C HIS A 99 -8.35 9.69 19.56
N ILE A 100 -8.42 9.93 18.24
CA ILE A 100 -7.67 9.24 17.20
C ILE A 100 -6.92 10.29 16.38
N VAL A 101 -5.66 10.02 16.08
CA VAL A 101 -4.84 10.87 15.19
C VAL A 101 -4.54 10.11 13.92
N ILE A 102 -4.78 10.71 12.75
CA ILE A 102 -4.42 10.12 11.45
C ILE A 102 -3.68 11.15 10.60
N SER A 103 -2.87 10.73 9.63
CA SER A 103 -2.36 11.67 8.63
C SER A 103 -3.45 12.03 7.61
N ALA A 104 -3.35 13.24 7.03
CA ALA A 104 -4.29 13.72 6.00
C ALA A 104 -4.16 12.93 4.67
N VAL A 105 -3.09 12.16 4.51
CA VAL A 105 -2.76 11.42 3.28
C VAL A 105 -2.96 9.91 3.41
N GLU A 106 -3.66 9.46 4.45
CA GLU A 106 -3.94 8.04 4.67
C GLU A 106 -4.75 7.40 3.54
N HIS A 107 -4.50 6.10 3.34
CA HIS A 107 -5.35 5.27 2.48
C HIS A 107 -6.81 5.28 2.99
N PRO A 108 -7.83 5.18 2.10
CA PRO A 108 -9.24 5.10 2.52
C PRO A 108 -9.53 4.06 3.60
N ALA A 109 -8.80 2.93 3.66
CA ALA A 109 -8.97 1.90 4.68
C ALA A 109 -8.76 2.43 6.11
N VAL A 110 -7.77 3.30 6.32
CA VAL A 110 -7.51 3.97 7.61
C VAL A 110 -8.46 5.13 7.82
N ARG A 111 -8.61 6.00 6.82
CA ARG A 111 -9.45 7.21 6.90
C ARG A 111 -10.91 6.88 7.19
N GLU A 112 -11.49 5.92 6.46
CA GLU A 112 -12.90 5.54 6.65
C GLU A 112 -13.12 4.79 7.98
N ALA A 113 -12.14 3.98 8.45
CA ALA A 113 -12.18 3.37 9.77
C ALA A 113 -12.17 4.43 10.89
N ALA A 114 -11.29 5.43 10.79
CA ALA A 114 -11.26 6.56 11.72
C ALA A 114 -12.56 7.38 11.65
N GLY A 115 -13.10 7.63 10.44
CA GLY A 115 -14.38 8.29 10.23
C GLY A 115 -15.56 7.54 10.89
N HIS A 116 -15.55 6.21 10.82
CA HIS A 116 -16.52 5.37 11.52
C HIS A 116 -16.45 5.54 13.04
N LEU A 117 -15.24 5.63 13.61
CA LEU A 117 -15.06 5.94 15.04
C LEU A 117 -15.55 7.35 15.36
N GLY A 118 -15.31 8.34 14.47
CA GLY A 118 -15.85 9.69 14.60
C GLY A 118 -17.37 9.69 14.72
N ALA A 119 -18.07 8.91 13.89
CA ALA A 119 -19.52 8.74 13.97
C ALA A 119 -19.99 8.05 15.27
N LYS A 120 -19.07 7.38 15.98
CA LYS A 120 -19.30 6.75 17.31
C LYS A 120 -18.85 7.62 18.49
N GLY A 121 -18.55 8.90 18.27
CA GLY A 121 -18.23 9.87 19.29
C GLY A 121 -16.73 9.96 19.66
N TYR A 122 -15.85 9.45 18.81
CA TYR A 122 -14.42 9.73 18.91
C TYR A 122 -14.11 11.09 18.25
N GLU A 123 -13.17 11.82 18.81
CA GLU A 123 -12.55 12.96 18.13
C GLU A 123 -11.46 12.45 17.20
N VAL A 124 -11.52 12.82 15.91
CA VAL A 124 -10.52 12.44 14.92
C VAL A 124 -9.74 13.69 14.51
N THR A 125 -8.46 13.74 14.88
CA THR A 125 -7.54 14.79 14.44
C THR A 125 -6.79 14.30 13.20
N SER A 126 -6.95 15.02 12.09
CA SER A 126 -6.16 14.80 10.88
C SER A 126 -4.99 15.77 10.86
N ILE A 127 -3.75 15.25 10.95
CA ILE A 127 -2.53 16.07 10.84
C ILE A 127 -2.21 16.34 9.37
N GLY A 128 -1.87 17.60 9.08
CA GLY A 128 -1.53 18.05 7.73
C GLY A 128 -0.20 17.46 7.22
N VAL A 129 0.07 17.74 5.95
CA VAL A 129 1.34 17.43 5.30
C VAL A 129 1.87 18.68 4.60
N ASP A 130 3.16 18.71 4.33
CA ASP A 130 3.78 19.75 3.52
C ASP A 130 3.48 19.60 2.01
N ALA A 131 4.06 20.48 1.19
CA ALA A 131 3.88 20.44 -0.28
C ALA A 131 4.45 19.18 -0.94
N ASP A 132 5.31 18.44 -0.24
CA ASP A 132 5.91 17.18 -0.66
C ASP A 132 5.13 15.95 -0.13
N GLY A 133 4.08 16.18 0.66
CA GLY A 133 3.23 15.15 1.24
C GLY A 133 3.82 14.51 2.50
N LEU A 134 4.74 15.18 3.19
CA LEU A 134 5.37 14.69 4.41
C LEU A 134 4.65 15.22 5.65
N VAL A 135 4.42 14.35 6.62
CA VAL A 135 3.92 14.67 7.97
C VAL A 135 5.06 15.32 8.78
N SER A 136 4.74 16.40 9.56
CA SER A 136 5.67 16.91 10.57
C SER A 136 5.59 16.10 11.86
N PRO A 137 6.72 15.50 12.31
CA PRO A 137 6.79 14.84 13.61
C PRO A 137 6.44 15.77 14.77
N GLU A 138 6.83 17.06 14.70
CA GLU A 138 6.53 18.06 15.71
C GLU A 138 5.04 18.41 15.77
N GLU A 139 4.33 18.38 14.64
CA GLU A 139 2.89 18.56 14.63
C GLU A 139 2.21 17.38 15.29
N LEU A 140 2.62 16.15 14.95
CA LEU A 140 2.13 14.96 15.63
C LEU A 140 2.32 15.07 17.16
N ALA A 141 3.53 15.38 17.62
CA ALA A 141 3.82 15.51 19.05
C ALA A 141 2.89 16.53 19.77
N ARG A 142 2.49 17.60 19.10
CA ARG A 142 1.60 18.62 19.66
C ARG A 142 0.16 18.20 19.80
N VAL A 143 -0.32 17.27 18.95
CA VAL A 143 -1.71 16.84 18.96
C VAL A 143 -1.95 15.58 19.78
N LEU A 144 -0.91 14.82 20.14
CA LEU A 144 -1.03 13.66 21.02
C LEU A 144 -1.48 14.09 22.40
N ARG A 145 -2.42 13.35 23.00
CA ARG A 145 -3.07 13.62 24.28
C ARG A 145 -3.13 12.35 25.14
N PRO A 146 -3.32 12.47 26.48
CA PRO A 146 -3.48 11.30 27.34
C PRO A 146 -4.66 10.39 26.95
N ASP A 147 -5.73 10.95 26.35
CA ASP A 147 -6.90 10.24 25.84
C ASP A 147 -6.78 9.84 24.36
N THR A 148 -5.59 9.95 23.75
CA THR A 148 -5.34 9.41 22.40
C THR A 148 -5.28 7.89 22.48
N ALA A 149 -6.19 7.22 21.78
CA ALA A 149 -6.27 5.75 21.72
C ALA A 149 -5.29 5.17 20.71
N LEU A 150 -5.09 5.86 19.58
CA LEU A 150 -4.25 5.42 18.46
C LEU A 150 -3.79 6.62 17.64
N ALA A 151 -2.56 6.54 17.11
CA ALA A 151 -2.12 7.32 15.96
C ALA A 151 -1.95 6.40 14.75
N ALA A 152 -2.27 6.88 13.53
CA ALA A 152 -2.06 6.14 12.30
C ALA A 152 -1.38 7.03 11.25
N VAL A 153 -0.23 6.59 10.73
CA VAL A 153 0.54 7.26 9.67
C VAL A 153 1.09 6.22 8.72
N MET A 154 0.71 6.27 7.45
CA MET A 154 1.24 5.33 6.44
C MET A 154 2.75 5.51 6.27
N TRP A 155 3.46 4.42 5.94
CA TRP A 155 4.92 4.50 5.76
C TRP A 155 5.31 5.20 4.47
N ALA A 156 4.57 4.97 3.40
CA ALA A 156 4.74 5.71 2.15
C ALA A 156 3.40 5.87 1.43
N ASN A 157 3.20 7.03 0.82
CA ASN A 157 1.95 7.33 0.16
C ASN A 157 1.80 6.57 -1.16
N ASN A 158 0.64 5.95 -1.36
CA ASN A 158 0.32 5.12 -2.52
C ASN A 158 0.07 5.90 -3.83
N GLU A 159 -0.16 7.22 -3.74
CA GLU A 159 -0.33 8.09 -4.90
C GLU A 159 1.00 8.76 -5.27
N VAL A 160 1.49 9.66 -4.43
CA VAL A 160 2.68 10.48 -4.72
C VAL A 160 4.00 9.80 -4.40
N GLY A 161 3.99 8.68 -3.68
CA GLY A 161 5.18 7.90 -3.37
C GLY A 161 6.07 8.44 -2.24
N SER A 162 5.74 9.59 -1.62
CA SER A 162 6.55 10.18 -0.53
C SER A 162 6.64 9.24 0.66
N VAL A 163 7.86 9.06 1.18
CA VAL A 163 8.18 8.19 2.32
C VAL A 163 8.18 9.04 3.60
N GLN A 164 7.33 8.68 4.54
CA GLN A 164 7.14 9.39 5.81
C GLN A 164 8.29 9.15 6.78
N PRO A 165 8.58 10.08 7.71
CA PRO A 165 9.60 9.93 8.75
C PRO A 165 9.11 9.01 9.89
N VAL A 166 8.79 7.74 9.56
CA VAL A 166 8.11 6.80 10.47
C VAL A 166 8.96 6.47 11.70
N GLU A 167 10.29 6.43 11.58
CA GLU A 167 11.18 6.15 12.72
C GLU A 167 11.03 7.21 13.81
N GLU A 168 10.99 8.48 13.42
CA GLU A 168 10.83 9.61 14.33
C GLU A 168 9.41 9.67 14.91
N ILE A 169 8.41 9.49 14.06
CA ILE A 169 6.99 9.40 14.44
C ILE A 169 6.76 8.27 15.45
N ALA A 170 7.34 7.09 15.21
CA ALA A 170 7.21 5.93 16.09
C ALA A 170 7.85 6.18 17.47
N THR A 171 8.99 6.86 17.50
CA THR A 171 9.66 7.25 18.74
C THR A 171 8.77 8.19 19.56
N ILE A 172 8.20 9.23 18.93
CA ILE A 172 7.29 10.19 19.58
C ILE A 172 6.05 9.48 20.15
N CYS A 173 5.42 8.62 19.37
CA CYS A 173 4.26 7.86 19.83
C CYS A 173 4.61 6.93 21.00
N HIS A 174 5.74 6.25 20.93
CA HIS A 174 6.23 5.36 21.98
C HIS A 174 6.47 6.11 23.30
N GLU A 175 7.17 7.25 23.26
CA GLU A 175 7.42 8.11 24.42
C GLU A 175 6.12 8.68 25.02
N ALA A 176 5.13 8.97 24.18
CA ALA A 176 3.81 9.43 24.62
C ALA A 176 2.89 8.29 25.14
N GLY A 177 3.31 7.02 25.02
CA GLY A 177 2.48 5.86 25.39
C GLY A 177 1.22 5.71 24.51
N VAL A 178 1.30 6.16 23.25
CA VAL A 178 0.23 6.07 22.26
C VAL A 178 0.58 5.00 21.23
N PRO A 179 -0.25 3.98 21.01
CA PRO A 179 -0.04 3.00 19.95
C PRO A 179 0.05 3.68 18.56
N LEU A 180 1.03 3.27 17.74
CA LEU A 180 1.16 3.68 16.35
C LEU A 180 0.80 2.54 15.41
N HIS A 181 -0.20 2.76 14.56
CA HIS A 181 -0.48 1.93 13.39
C HIS A 181 0.21 2.50 12.15
N VAL A 182 0.81 1.62 11.35
CA VAL A 182 1.47 1.99 10.10
C VAL A 182 0.93 1.16 8.94
N ASP A 183 0.31 1.81 7.96
CA ASP A 183 0.05 1.17 6.66
C ASP A 183 1.37 1.10 5.87
N ALA A 184 1.94 -0.11 5.79
CA ALA A 184 3.17 -0.40 5.05
C ALA A 184 2.91 -1.14 3.72
N VAL A 185 1.68 -1.16 3.24
CA VAL A 185 1.25 -1.88 2.04
C VAL A 185 2.06 -1.49 0.81
N GLN A 186 2.48 -0.24 0.68
CA GLN A 186 3.29 0.23 -0.43
C GLN A 186 4.81 0.11 -0.19
N THR A 187 5.23 -0.05 1.06
CA THR A 187 6.67 -0.04 1.45
C THR A 187 7.29 -1.41 1.48
N ALA A 188 6.54 -2.43 1.91
CA ALA A 188 7.03 -3.80 1.98
C ALA A 188 7.58 -4.25 0.62
N GLY A 189 8.82 -4.79 0.62
CA GLY A 189 9.53 -5.21 -0.58
C GLY A 189 10.09 -4.09 -1.47
N ARG A 190 10.06 -2.82 -0.98
CA ARG A 190 10.67 -1.64 -1.62
C ARG A 190 11.60 -0.86 -0.69
N LEU A 191 11.31 -0.89 0.60
CA LEU A 191 12.18 -0.34 1.64
C LEU A 191 12.48 -1.45 2.67
N PRO A 192 13.67 -1.42 3.30
CA PRO A 192 13.94 -2.30 4.44
C PRO A 192 12.98 -1.93 5.57
N LEU A 193 12.26 -2.92 6.08
CA LEU A 193 11.41 -2.80 7.26
C LEU A 193 12.09 -3.49 8.44
N ASP A 194 12.12 -2.83 9.60
CA ASP A 194 12.71 -3.41 10.81
C ASP A 194 11.93 -2.95 12.05
N VAL A 195 10.89 -3.72 12.38
CA VAL A 195 10.04 -3.43 13.55
C VAL A 195 10.78 -3.68 14.88
N SER A 196 11.93 -4.35 14.87
CA SER A 196 12.75 -4.50 16.07
C SER A 196 13.39 -3.17 16.48
N ARG A 197 13.69 -2.31 15.50
CA ARG A 197 14.30 -0.99 15.69
C ARG A 197 13.28 0.14 15.71
N VAL A 198 12.23 0.04 14.90
CA VAL A 198 11.17 1.06 14.80
C VAL A 198 9.99 0.62 15.67
N PRO A 199 9.67 1.34 16.77
CA PRO A 199 8.69 0.90 17.77
C PRO A 199 7.23 1.11 17.32
N VAL A 200 6.87 0.60 16.13
CA VAL A 200 5.47 0.56 15.69
C VAL A 200 4.67 -0.46 16.48
N SER A 201 3.40 -0.18 16.77
CA SER A 201 2.52 -1.09 17.49
C SER A 201 1.88 -2.12 16.56
N THR A 202 1.44 -1.66 15.39
CA THR A 202 0.86 -2.51 14.34
C THR A 202 1.31 -2.04 12.96
N LEU A 203 1.41 -2.99 11.99
CA LEU A 203 1.83 -2.69 10.63
C LEU A 203 1.03 -3.53 9.63
N ALA A 204 0.37 -2.89 8.67
CA ALA A 204 -0.45 -3.55 7.66
C ALA A 204 0.33 -3.91 6.40
N LEU A 205 0.07 -5.11 5.85
CA LEU A 205 0.70 -5.65 4.65
C LEU A 205 -0.36 -6.24 3.71
N SER A 206 -0.05 -6.28 2.40
CA SER A 206 -0.90 -6.91 1.39
C SER A 206 -0.07 -7.65 0.35
N ALA A 207 -0.36 -8.93 0.14
CA ALA A 207 0.44 -9.80 -0.73
C ALA A 207 0.50 -9.33 -2.18
N HIS A 208 -0.62 -8.83 -2.72
CA HIS A 208 -0.70 -8.42 -4.12
C HIS A 208 0.12 -7.17 -4.48
N LYS A 209 0.74 -6.52 -3.51
CA LYS A 209 1.72 -5.44 -3.75
C LYS A 209 3.16 -5.95 -3.83
N LEU A 210 3.36 -7.24 -3.51
CA LEU A 210 4.66 -7.93 -3.46
C LEU A 210 4.78 -9.05 -4.50
N TYR A 211 3.99 -9.00 -5.58
CA TYR A 211 3.87 -10.10 -6.55
C TYR A 211 3.27 -11.39 -5.96
N GLY A 212 2.52 -11.25 -4.88
CA GLY A 212 1.73 -12.28 -4.24
C GLY A 212 0.27 -12.30 -4.73
N PRO A 213 -0.54 -13.26 -4.22
CA PRO A 213 -1.94 -13.38 -4.61
C PRO A 213 -2.80 -12.25 -4.02
N GLN A 214 -3.88 -11.90 -4.73
CA GLN A 214 -4.95 -11.06 -4.20
C GLN A 214 -5.75 -11.81 -3.12
N GLY A 215 -6.44 -11.07 -2.26
CA GLY A 215 -7.32 -11.66 -1.24
C GLY A 215 -6.58 -12.26 -0.05
N VAL A 216 -5.35 -11.84 0.20
CA VAL A 216 -4.57 -12.15 1.41
C VAL A 216 -3.67 -10.97 1.79
N GLY A 217 -3.59 -10.71 3.08
CA GLY A 217 -2.71 -9.72 3.70
C GLY A 217 -2.27 -10.20 5.08
N ALA A 218 -1.59 -9.33 5.80
CA ALA A 218 -1.21 -9.58 7.18
C ALA A 218 -1.20 -8.28 7.99
N LEU A 219 -1.46 -8.44 9.28
CA LEU A 219 -1.22 -7.43 10.30
C LEU A 219 -0.07 -7.94 11.19
N TYR A 220 1.01 -7.19 11.25
CA TYR A 220 1.96 -7.30 12.35
C TYR A 220 1.34 -6.62 13.57
N ALA A 221 1.32 -7.29 14.70
CA ALA A 221 0.92 -6.74 15.99
C ALA A 221 2.00 -7.07 17.03
N ARG A 222 2.71 -6.03 17.48
CA ARG A 222 3.82 -6.15 18.45
C ARG A 222 3.36 -6.87 19.70
N GLY A 223 4.21 -7.73 20.26
CA GLY A 223 3.93 -8.41 21.52
C GLY A 223 3.50 -7.44 22.62
N GLY A 224 2.37 -7.74 23.28
CA GLY A 224 1.78 -6.88 24.30
C GLY A 224 0.83 -5.79 23.80
N VAL A 225 0.63 -5.67 22.48
CA VAL A 225 -0.43 -4.81 21.92
C VAL A 225 -1.75 -5.60 21.90
N ASP A 226 -2.73 -5.08 22.62
CA ASP A 226 -4.07 -5.67 22.66
C ASP A 226 -4.93 -5.12 21.53
N LEU A 227 -5.72 -6.01 20.91
CA LEU A 227 -6.69 -5.67 19.86
C LEU A 227 -8.00 -6.42 20.13
N GLU A 228 -9.14 -5.77 19.90
CA GLU A 228 -10.43 -6.44 19.83
C GLU A 228 -10.69 -6.93 18.40
N PRO A 229 -11.24 -8.15 18.20
CA PRO A 229 -11.57 -8.65 16.89
C PRO A 229 -12.70 -7.84 16.25
N ILE A 230 -12.59 -7.65 14.93
CA ILE A 230 -13.66 -7.06 14.12
C ILE A 230 -14.46 -8.11 13.33
N LEU A 231 -13.95 -9.35 13.28
CA LEU A 231 -14.58 -10.49 12.62
C LEU A 231 -14.66 -11.66 13.59
N PHE A 232 -15.88 -12.02 13.98
CA PHE A 232 -16.17 -13.04 15.00
C PHE A 232 -16.42 -14.41 14.39
N GLY A 233 -16.02 -15.50 15.08
CA GLY A 233 -16.24 -16.87 14.60
C GLY A 233 -15.45 -17.92 15.35
N GLY A 234 -14.78 -18.84 14.65
CA GLY A 234 -14.15 -20.03 15.19
C GLY A 234 -12.81 -19.86 15.92
N GLY A 235 -12.36 -18.61 16.15
CA GLY A 235 -11.18 -18.33 16.96
C GLY A 235 -9.84 -18.54 16.26
N GLN A 236 -9.81 -18.61 14.92
CA GLN A 236 -8.59 -18.66 14.14
C GLN A 236 -7.75 -17.36 14.36
N GLU A 237 -6.48 -17.40 13.98
CA GLU A 237 -5.56 -16.27 14.16
C GLU A 237 -5.64 -15.69 15.60
N LYS A 238 -5.52 -16.55 16.59
CA LYS A 238 -5.59 -16.20 18.03
C LYS A 238 -6.90 -15.53 18.47
N GLY A 239 -7.99 -15.77 17.73
CA GLY A 239 -9.30 -15.17 18.00
C GLY A 239 -9.47 -13.76 17.40
N LEU A 240 -8.42 -13.17 16.84
CA LEU A 240 -8.44 -11.82 16.30
C LEU A 240 -8.99 -11.76 14.86
N ARG A 241 -8.83 -12.86 14.11
CA ARG A 241 -9.37 -12.96 12.77
C ARG A 241 -9.97 -14.36 12.52
N SER A 242 -11.24 -14.49 12.79
CA SER A 242 -11.96 -15.75 12.64
C SER A 242 -12.25 -16.12 11.20
N GLY A 243 -12.48 -17.41 10.95
CA GLY A 243 -12.78 -17.99 9.64
C GLY A 243 -11.65 -18.88 9.13
N THR A 244 -11.99 -19.92 8.39
CA THR A 244 -11.00 -20.86 7.84
C THR A 244 -9.98 -20.09 6.99
N GLU A 245 -8.72 -20.36 7.24
CA GLU A 245 -7.58 -19.67 6.64
C GLU A 245 -7.49 -19.97 5.12
N ASN A 246 -7.14 -18.94 4.34
CA ASN A 246 -6.84 -19.08 2.91
C ASN A 246 -5.46 -19.71 2.70
N VAL A 247 -5.32 -21.02 2.95
CA VAL A 247 -4.03 -21.72 3.00
C VAL A 247 -3.18 -21.47 1.76
N ALA A 248 -3.77 -21.61 0.57
CA ALA A 248 -3.04 -21.39 -0.69
C ALA A 248 -2.59 -19.93 -0.84
N GLY A 249 -3.47 -18.97 -0.53
CA GLY A 249 -3.12 -17.55 -0.57
C GLY A 249 -2.04 -17.19 0.44
N ILE A 250 -2.12 -17.75 1.67
CA ILE A 250 -1.13 -17.53 2.73
C ILE A 250 0.23 -18.11 2.34
N ALA A 251 0.29 -19.33 1.81
CA ALA A 251 1.52 -19.95 1.32
C ALA A 251 2.15 -19.12 0.17
N GLY A 252 1.31 -18.62 -0.74
CA GLY A 252 1.72 -17.68 -1.78
C GLY A 252 2.27 -16.37 -1.20
N PHE A 253 1.62 -15.81 -0.18
CA PHE A 253 2.10 -14.59 0.47
C PHE A 253 3.45 -14.82 1.17
N GLY A 254 3.63 -15.95 1.88
CA GLY A 254 4.91 -16.31 2.49
C GLY A 254 6.05 -16.37 1.47
N THR A 255 5.79 -16.99 0.31
CA THR A 255 6.78 -17.04 -0.79
C THR A 255 7.06 -15.65 -1.36
N ALA A 256 6.03 -14.83 -1.58
CA ALA A 256 6.19 -13.46 -2.05
C ALA A 256 7.00 -12.61 -1.05
N ALA A 257 6.73 -12.75 0.25
CA ALA A 257 7.46 -12.08 1.32
C ALA A 257 8.94 -12.48 1.36
N ARG A 258 9.23 -13.78 1.25
CA ARG A 258 10.62 -14.29 1.17
C ARG A 258 11.35 -13.72 -0.03
N LEU A 259 10.76 -13.78 -1.22
CA LEU A 259 11.36 -13.21 -2.43
C LEU A 259 11.56 -11.70 -2.34
N ALA A 260 10.59 -10.98 -1.77
CA ALA A 260 10.69 -9.54 -1.57
C ALA A 260 11.84 -9.17 -0.62
N TYR A 261 12.08 -10.00 0.42
CA TYR A 261 13.23 -9.82 1.32
C TYR A 261 14.57 -10.14 0.65
N GLU A 262 14.65 -11.28 -0.06
CA GLU A 262 15.89 -11.75 -0.69
C GLU A 262 16.33 -10.88 -1.87
N GLU A 263 15.39 -10.33 -2.63
CA GLU A 263 15.64 -9.57 -3.86
C GLU A 263 15.50 -8.04 -3.66
N LEU A 264 15.37 -7.55 -2.41
CA LEU A 264 15.07 -6.15 -2.11
C LEU A 264 16.03 -5.17 -2.78
N GLU A 265 17.34 -5.37 -2.60
CA GLU A 265 18.36 -4.44 -3.13
C GLU A 265 18.39 -4.42 -4.66
N GLU A 266 18.26 -5.59 -5.30
CA GLU A 266 18.26 -5.72 -6.75
C GLU A 266 17.01 -5.04 -7.35
N ARG A 267 15.84 -5.34 -6.80
CA ARG A 267 14.56 -4.75 -7.22
C ARG A 267 14.56 -3.24 -7.06
N THR A 268 14.98 -2.75 -5.89
CA THR A 268 15.01 -1.32 -5.59
C THR A 268 15.94 -0.58 -6.56
N ARG A 269 17.15 -1.09 -6.80
CA ARG A 269 18.09 -0.48 -7.74
C ARG A 269 17.55 -0.43 -9.16
N HIS A 270 16.91 -1.51 -9.61
CA HIS A 270 16.27 -1.57 -10.92
C HIS A 270 15.13 -0.56 -11.05
N GLU A 271 14.20 -0.55 -10.07
CA GLU A 271 13.07 0.37 -10.06
C GLU A 271 13.53 1.84 -9.99
N GLU A 272 14.57 2.15 -9.21
CA GLU A 272 15.15 3.49 -9.11
C GLU A 272 15.71 3.99 -10.44
N ALA A 273 16.45 3.15 -11.16
CA ALA A 273 16.98 3.51 -12.48
C ALA A 273 15.86 3.84 -13.47
N LEU A 274 14.80 3.03 -13.49
CA LEU A 274 13.64 3.26 -14.36
C LEU A 274 12.84 4.51 -13.93
N ARG A 275 12.67 4.74 -12.63
CA ARG A 275 12.03 5.95 -12.10
C ARG A 275 12.78 7.20 -12.50
N GLU A 276 14.12 7.22 -12.39
CA GLU A 276 14.93 8.36 -12.80
C GLU A 276 14.83 8.63 -14.31
N ALA A 277 14.77 7.59 -15.13
CA ALA A 277 14.53 7.74 -16.57
C ALA A 277 13.14 8.37 -16.85
N LEU A 278 12.09 7.90 -16.15
CA LEU A 278 10.75 8.47 -16.24
C LEU A 278 10.70 9.94 -15.78
N ILE A 279 11.32 10.29 -14.65
CA ILE A 279 11.38 11.67 -14.16
C ILE A 279 12.09 12.57 -15.17
N SER A 280 13.25 12.13 -15.69
CA SER A 280 14.04 12.91 -16.64
C SER A 280 13.32 13.08 -17.97
N GLY A 281 12.68 12.01 -18.48
CA GLY A 281 11.94 12.04 -19.74
C GLY A 281 10.68 12.91 -19.69
N THR A 282 9.97 12.90 -18.56
CA THR A 282 8.75 13.73 -18.39
C THR A 282 9.08 15.20 -18.11
N ALA A 283 10.20 15.51 -17.44
CA ALA A 283 10.61 16.87 -17.09
C ALA A 283 10.88 17.76 -18.34
N GLY A 284 11.17 17.16 -19.50
CA GLY A 284 11.35 17.88 -20.77
C GLY A 284 10.05 18.38 -21.42
N ILE A 285 8.88 17.96 -20.91
CA ILE A 285 7.58 18.35 -21.46
C ILE A 285 7.05 19.56 -20.67
N PRO A 286 6.81 20.73 -21.29
CA PRO A 286 6.32 21.91 -20.60
C PRO A 286 5.00 21.64 -19.85
N GLY A 287 4.81 22.23 -18.67
CA GLY A 287 3.60 22.08 -17.85
C GLY A 287 3.41 20.69 -17.25
N ILE A 288 4.50 19.94 -17.07
CA ILE A 288 4.52 18.71 -16.25
C ILE A 288 5.14 19.04 -14.91
N HIS A 289 4.43 18.73 -13.81
CA HIS A 289 4.87 19.01 -12.45
C HIS A 289 4.96 17.72 -11.64
N LEU A 290 6.14 17.46 -11.06
CA LEU A 290 6.34 16.34 -10.16
C LEU A 290 5.56 16.58 -8.85
N ASN A 291 4.82 15.59 -8.39
CA ASN A 291 4.16 15.59 -7.09
C ASN A 291 4.87 14.66 -6.11
N GLY A 292 4.93 15.06 -4.83
CA GLY A 292 5.64 14.34 -3.79
C GLY A 292 7.14 14.64 -3.75
N HIS A 293 7.80 14.21 -2.67
CA HIS A 293 9.20 14.50 -2.42
C HIS A 293 10.11 13.89 -3.50
N ARG A 294 11.11 14.63 -3.96
CA ARG A 294 11.99 14.19 -5.07
C ARG A 294 12.88 12.99 -4.68
N GLU A 295 13.41 12.99 -3.46
CA GLU A 295 14.39 12.00 -2.97
C GLU A 295 13.75 11.00 -2.00
N LYS A 296 13.01 11.47 -0.96
CA LYS A 296 12.31 10.61 0.00
C LYS A 296 11.07 10.01 -0.66
N ARG A 297 11.30 9.09 -1.61
CA ARG A 297 10.29 8.53 -2.49
C ARG A 297 10.51 7.04 -2.69
N LEU A 298 9.43 6.28 -2.84
CA LEU A 298 9.48 4.88 -3.25
C LEU A 298 10.24 4.71 -4.56
N SER A 299 11.01 3.64 -4.66
CA SER A 299 11.85 3.31 -5.84
C SER A 299 11.06 3.27 -7.15
N ASN A 300 9.82 2.86 -7.09
CA ASN A 300 9.00 2.53 -8.25
C ASN A 300 8.00 3.62 -8.66
N ASN A 301 7.93 4.75 -7.97
CA ASN A 301 6.81 5.69 -8.12
C ASN A 301 7.22 7.01 -8.79
N LEU A 302 6.49 7.37 -9.85
CA LEU A 302 6.40 8.71 -10.40
C LEU A 302 4.94 9.15 -10.37
N HIS A 303 4.69 10.36 -9.84
CA HIS A 303 3.38 11.00 -9.90
C HIS A 303 3.54 12.42 -10.43
N VAL A 304 2.78 12.74 -11.48
CA VAL A 304 2.86 14.05 -12.14
C VAL A 304 1.48 14.65 -12.38
N SER A 305 1.39 15.97 -12.26
CA SER A 305 0.26 16.77 -12.78
C SER A 305 0.59 17.26 -14.19
N VAL A 306 -0.38 17.23 -15.10
CA VAL A 306 -0.24 17.57 -16.52
C VAL A 306 -1.15 18.75 -16.85
N GLU A 307 -0.61 19.96 -16.93
CA GLU A 307 -1.38 21.16 -17.22
C GLU A 307 -2.22 21.04 -18.51
N GLY A 308 -3.49 21.39 -18.41
CA GLY A 308 -4.43 21.41 -19.55
C GLY A 308 -4.91 20.04 -20.01
N VAL A 309 -4.62 18.96 -19.26
CA VAL A 309 -5.03 17.59 -19.59
C VAL A 309 -5.75 16.96 -18.41
N GLU A 310 -6.91 16.38 -18.65
CA GLU A 310 -7.64 15.61 -17.64
C GLU A 310 -7.04 14.21 -17.51
N ALA A 311 -6.81 13.74 -16.27
CA ALA A 311 -6.15 12.47 -15.99
C ALA A 311 -6.84 11.26 -16.62
N GLU A 312 -8.19 11.18 -16.54
CA GLU A 312 -8.93 10.05 -17.10
C GLU A 312 -8.76 9.95 -18.62
N SER A 313 -8.81 11.10 -19.31
CA SER A 313 -8.57 11.18 -20.75
C SER A 313 -7.16 10.72 -21.11
N LEU A 314 -6.16 11.11 -20.30
CA LEU A 314 -4.77 10.71 -20.51
C LEU A 314 -4.57 9.21 -20.25
N VAL A 315 -5.14 8.65 -19.19
CA VAL A 315 -5.09 7.21 -18.88
C VAL A 315 -5.70 6.39 -20.03
N LEU A 316 -6.88 6.76 -20.52
CA LEU A 316 -7.56 6.07 -21.62
C LEU A 316 -6.78 6.18 -22.93
N PHE A 317 -6.16 7.34 -23.19
CA PHE A 317 -5.36 7.53 -24.40
C PHE A 317 -4.07 6.69 -24.37
N LEU A 318 -3.41 6.65 -23.20
CA LEU A 318 -2.23 5.80 -22.99
C LEU A 318 -2.55 4.31 -23.09
N ASP A 319 -3.69 3.88 -22.56
CA ASP A 319 -4.17 2.50 -22.71
C ASP A 319 -4.37 2.13 -24.20
N ALA A 320 -4.97 3.03 -24.97
CA ALA A 320 -5.12 2.84 -26.43
C ALA A 320 -3.76 2.74 -27.16
N LEU A 321 -2.70 3.35 -26.62
CA LEU A 321 -1.32 3.22 -27.11
C LEU A 321 -0.57 2.00 -26.53
N GLY A 322 -1.24 1.21 -25.70
CA GLY A 322 -0.70 -0.01 -25.06
C GLY A 322 0.15 0.28 -23.82
N CYS A 323 -0.10 1.38 -23.09
CA CYS A 323 0.55 1.73 -21.83
C CYS A 323 -0.50 1.85 -20.73
N ALA A 324 -0.46 0.94 -19.73
CA ALA A 324 -1.38 0.94 -18.60
C ALA A 324 -0.78 1.72 -17.42
N VAL A 325 -1.42 2.82 -17.01
CA VAL A 325 -1.03 3.68 -15.88
C VAL A 325 -2.22 3.91 -14.94
N GLY A 326 -1.96 4.35 -13.69
CA GLY A 326 -3.01 4.68 -12.72
C GLY A 326 -3.41 6.16 -12.79
N SER A 327 -4.71 6.46 -12.63
CA SER A 327 -5.11 7.79 -12.17
C SER A 327 -4.83 7.91 -10.68
N GLY A 328 -4.30 9.05 -10.20
CA GLY A 328 -3.99 9.24 -8.77
C GLY A 328 -5.17 8.93 -7.84
N SER A 329 -6.41 9.08 -8.30
CA SER A 329 -7.65 8.88 -7.56
C SER A 329 -8.34 7.52 -7.78
N ALA A 330 -7.67 6.52 -8.36
CA ALA A 330 -8.29 5.24 -8.78
C ALA A 330 -9.01 4.45 -7.67
N CYS A 331 -8.73 4.69 -6.39
CA CYS A 331 -9.39 4.02 -5.26
C CYS A 331 -10.73 4.62 -4.84
N THR A 332 -11.20 5.71 -5.48
CA THR A 332 -12.49 6.37 -5.14
C THR A 332 -13.60 6.14 -6.17
N SER A 333 -13.48 5.10 -6.99
CA SER A 333 -14.27 4.84 -8.21
C SER A 333 -15.71 4.34 -8.01
N SER A 334 -16.40 4.61 -6.89
CA SER A 334 -17.76 4.06 -6.67
C SER A 334 -18.92 5.03 -6.84
N THR A 335 -18.70 6.30 -7.24
CA THR A 335 -19.82 7.21 -7.55
C THR A 335 -19.46 8.21 -8.63
N ALA A 336 -20.32 8.36 -9.62
CA ALA A 336 -20.19 9.26 -10.77
C ALA A 336 -19.74 10.68 -10.40
N GLY A 337 -18.58 11.08 -10.89
CA GLY A 337 -18.03 12.44 -10.81
C GLY A 337 -16.53 12.44 -10.64
N HIS A 338 -15.82 13.24 -11.43
CA HIS A 338 -14.37 13.44 -11.34
C HIS A 338 -14.01 13.95 -9.94
N LYS A 339 -13.51 13.07 -9.06
CA LYS A 339 -13.07 13.48 -7.72
C LYS A 339 -11.58 13.79 -7.77
N ALA A 340 -11.24 15.02 -7.39
CA ALA A 340 -9.87 15.42 -7.16
C ALA A 340 -9.20 14.52 -6.10
N SER A 341 -7.92 14.22 -6.27
CA SER A 341 -7.13 13.46 -5.29
C SER A 341 -7.13 14.18 -3.93
N ALA A 342 -7.63 13.52 -2.89
CA ALA A 342 -7.61 14.04 -1.53
C ALA A 342 -6.16 14.24 -1.03
N VAL A 343 -5.22 13.41 -1.48
CA VAL A 343 -3.79 13.53 -1.16
C VAL A 343 -3.22 14.82 -1.73
N LEU A 344 -3.46 15.11 -3.01
CA LEU A 344 -2.97 16.33 -3.64
C LEU A 344 -3.61 17.59 -3.03
N LEU A 345 -4.90 17.54 -2.70
CA LEU A 345 -5.57 18.64 -1.99
C LEU A 345 -4.96 18.86 -0.61
N ALA A 346 -4.66 17.79 0.15
CA ALA A 346 -3.98 17.89 1.43
C ALA A 346 -2.56 18.47 1.33
N MET A 347 -1.87 18.26 0.19
CA MET A 347 -0.57 18.84 -0.14
C MET A 347 -0.66 20.31 -0.60
N GLY A 348 -1.87 20.90 -0.64
CA GLY A 348 -2.09 22.29 -1.07
C GLY A 348 -2.15 22.49 -2.59
N ARG A 349 -2.31 21.40 -3.37
CA ARG A 349 -2.52 21.51 -4.82
C ARG A 349 -3.93 22.01 -5.11
N THR A 350 -4.08 22.72 -6.23
CA THR A 350 -5.42 23.18 -6.67
C THR A 350 -6.29 21.98 -7.13
N PRO A 351 -7.61 22.13 -7.13
CA PRO A 351 -8.50 21.10 -7.70
C PRO A 351 -8.16 20.75 -9.14
N GLU A 352 -7.74 21.72 -9.95
CA GLU A 352 -7.34 21.53 -11.34
C GLU A 352 -6.09 20.66 -11.44
N GLU A 353 -5.05 20.91 -10.64
CA GLU A 353 -3.85 20.08 -10.55
C GLU A 353 -4.18 18.67 -10.07
N ALA A 354 -5.12 18.55 -9.13
CA ALA A 354 -5.50 17.27 -8.55
C ALA A 354 -6.30 16.37 -9.51
N VAL A 355 -7.08 16.93 -10.45
CA VAL A 355 -7.80 16.15 -11.47
C VAL A 355 -6.97 15.91 -12.74
N SER A 356 -5.84 16.59 -12.89
CA SER A 356 -4.93 16.47 -14.04
C SER A 356 -3.71 15.60 -13.76
N SER A 357 -3.75 14.79 -12.71
CA SER A 357 -2.58 14.05 -12.24
C SER A 357 -2.65 12.55 -12.55
N VAL A 358 -1.52 11.97 -12.94
CA VAL A 358 -1.37 10.54 -13.21
C VAL A 358 -0.24 9.93 -12.40
N ARG A 359 -0.42 8.66 -12.03
CA ARG A 359 0.56 7.85 -11.33
C ARG A 359 1.13 6.80 -12.29
N ILE A 360 2.45 6.77 -12.39
CA ILE A 360 3.22 5.81 -13.17
C ILE A 360 4.07 5.01 -12.20
N THR A 361 3.89 3.70 -12.15
CA THR A 361 4.65 2.85 -11.22
C THR A 361 5.24 1.64 -11.93
N VAL A 362 6.57 1.55 -11.90
CA VAL A 362 7.34 0.44 -12.46
C VAL A 362 7.37 -0.77 -11.52
N GLY A 363 7.81 -1.91 -12.03
CA GLY A 363 8.00 -3.12 -11.23
C GLY A 363 9.21 -3.91 -11.71
N LYS A 364 9.48 -5.05 -11.08
CA LYS A 364 10.65 -5.91 -11.32
C LYS A 364 10.79 -6.37 -12.79
N ASP A 365 9.69 -6.48 -13.51
CA ASP A 365 9.66 -6.96 -14.90
C ASP A 365 9.53 -5.80 -15.92
N THR A 366 9.48 -4.54 -15.45
CA THR A 366 9.48 -3.37 -16.33
C THR A 366 10.85 -3.22 -16.99
N THR A 367 10.88 -3.01 -18.30
CA THR A 367 12.13 -2.88 -19.07
C THR A 367 12.42 -1.42 -19.44
N GLU A 368 13.70 -1.08 -19.69
CA GLU A 368 14.09 0.23 -20.21
C GLU A 368 13.36 0.53 -21.52
N GLN A 369 13.27 -0.45 -22.44
CA GLN A 369 12.54 -0.30 -23.69
C GLN A 369 11.04 -0.01 -23.45
N GLY A 370 10.44 -0.60 -22.41
CA GLY A 370 9.06 -0.29 -22.00
C GLY A 370 8.92 1.15 -21.53
N VAL A 371 9.88 1.65 -20.77
CA VAL A 371 9.93 3.05 -20.31
C VAL A 371 10.09 4.01 -21.50
N ASP A 372 10.99 3.73 -22.44
CA ASP A 372 11.18 4.56 -23.64
C ASP A 372 9.87 4.63 -24.46
N ARG A 373 9.24 3.47 -24.70
CA ARG A 373 7.94 3.42 -25.40
C ARG A 373 6.86 4.21 -24.67
N PHE A 374 6.83 4.14 -23.33
CA PHE A 374 5.89 4.92 -22.54
C PHE A 374 6.14 6.42 -22.70
N LEU A 375 7.40 6.88 -22.62
CA LEU A 375 7.74 8.30 -22.75
C LEU A 375 7.33 8.86 -24.12
N ASP A 376 7.54 8.13 -25.21
CA ASP A 376 7.08 8.51 -26.55
C ASP A 376 5.55 8.59 -26.63
N SER A 377 4.86 7.60 -26.04
CA SER A 377 3.40 7.54 -25.98
C SER A 377 2.83 8.67 -25.13
N PHE A 378 3.48 8.97 -23.99
CA PHE A 378 3.08 10.02 -23.07
C PHE A 378 3.21 11.41 -23.70
N ALA A 379 4.34 11.70 -24.37
CA ALA A 379 4.54 12.96 -25.10
C ALA A 379 3.49 13.14 -26.21
N THR A 380 3.20 12.08 -26.96
CA THR A 380 2.18 12.08 -28.02
C THR A 380 0.78 12.33 -27.44
N ALA A 381 0.41 11.62 -26.37
CA ALA A 381 -0.91 11.75 -25.74
C ALA A 381 -1.12 13.15 -25.15
N VAL A 382 -0.11 13.68 -24.45
CA VAL A 382 -0.16 15.06 -23.88
C VAL A 382 -0.32 16.10 -24.98
N ALA A 383 0.46 16.01 -26.07
CA ALA A 383 0.36 16.95 -27.18
C ALA A 383 -1.05 16.95 -27.82
N GLN A 384 -1.59 15.77 -28.16
CA GLN A 384 -2.89 15.64 -28.80
C GLN A 384 -4.04 16.07 -27.89
N LEU A 385 -4.00 15.72 -26.61
CA LEU A 385 -5.03 16.11 -25.65
C LEU A 385 -5.04 17.62 -25.39
N ARG A 386 -3.87 18.27 -25.38
CA ARG A 386 -3.76 19.73 -25.27
C ARG A 386 -4.30 20.48 -26.49
N GLU A 387 -4.14 19.93 -27.70
CA GLU A 387 -4.75 20.52 -28.92
C GLU A 387 -6.29 20.51 -28.83
N LEU A 388 -6.88 19.53 -28.18
CA LEU A 388 -8.33 19.38 -27.98
C LEU A 388 -8.86 20.12 -26.75
N SER A 389 -7.98 20.51 -25.83
CA SER A 389 -8.36 21.08 -24.53
C SER A 389 -8.67 22.59 -24.64
N PRO A 390 -9.86 23.02 -24.28
CA PRO A 390 -10.16 24.48 -24.19
C PRO A 390 -9.45 25.15 -23.00
N LEU A 391 -8.89 24.37 -22.08
CA LEU A 391 -8.23 24.86 -20.87
C LEU A 391 -6.73 25.14 -21.08
N TYR A 392 -6.12 24.60 -22.13
CA TYR A 392 -4.71 24.79 -22.41
C TYR A 392 -4.50 26.00 -23.32
N THR A 393 -3.92 27.07 -22.77
CA THR A 393 -3.72 28.35 -23.51
C THR A 393 -2.38 28.47 -24.19
N GLY A 394 -1.50 27.45 -24.07
CA GLY A 394 -0.18 27.44 -24.74
C GLY A 394 0.79 28.55 -24.31
N LYS A 395 0.56 29.17 -23.16
CA LYS A 395 1.47 30.19 -22.61
C LYS A 395 2.44 29.51 -21.63
N SER A 396 3.57 29.12 -22.13
CA SER A 396 4.78 28.89 -21.33
C SER A 396 5.65 30.14 -21.37
#